data_57fe62bd04b8dacad452e02191914e1b
#
_entry.id   57fe62bd04b8dacad452e02191914e1b
#
_cell.length_a   1.000
_cell.length_b   1.000
_cell.length_c   1.000
_cell.angle_alpha   90.00
_cell.angle_beta   90.00
_cell.angle_gamma   90.00
#
_symmetry.space_group_name_H-M   'P 1'
#
loop_
_entity.id
_entity.type
_entity.pdbx_description
1 polymer ?
#
loop_
_entity_poly.entity_id
_entity_poly.type
_entity_poly.pdbx_seq_one_letter_code
_entity_poly.pdbx_strand_id
1 'polypeptide(L)'
;MSIVHHGEAKSAIEQRQSHQPLYDVFMIGLTMDRAHLYARIDQRVDIMLERGLLDEIRTLIKSDDDWDLHSFQGIGYKEWKPYFQGNASLEQCSEQVKKNSRNFAKRQYTWFRNQFDVHWFDVETADWKTQLYAQLEEWRNR
;
A
#
# COMPACT_ATOMS: atom_id res chain seq x y z
N MET A 1 -20.33 -3.29 9.21
CA MET A 1 -21.31 -4.40 9.00
C MET A 1 -20.55 -5.71 9.01
N SER A 2 -20.83 -6.59 9.97
CA SER A 2 -20.24 -7.94 10.01
C SER A 2 -20.94 -8.81 8.99
N ILE A 3 -20.21 -9.39 8.05
CA ILE A 3 -20.76 -10.33 7.07
C ILE A 3 -20.98 -11.67 7.82
N VAL A 4 -22.23 -12.09 7.92
CA VAL A 4 -22.59 -13.39 8.48
C VAL A 4 -22.62 -14.40 7.35
N HIS A 5 -21.82 -15.47 7.46
CA HIS A 5 -21.82 -16.59 6.54
C HIS A 5 -22.35 -17.82 7.27
N HIS A 6 -23.40 -18.45 6.74
CA HIS A 6 -24.07 -19.62 7.35
C HIS A 6 -24.48 -19.44 8.83
N GLY A 7 -24.88 -18.24 9.24
CA GLY A 7 -25.30 -17.95 10.61
C GLY A 7 -24.18 -17.74 11.62
N GLU A 8 -22.92 -17.80 11.20
CA GLU A 8 -21.75 -17.54 12.06
C GLU A 8 -21.10 -16.20 11.75
N ALA A 9 -20.55 -15.52 12.77
CA ALA A 9 -19.80 -14.30 12.58
C ALA A 9 -18.46 -14.59 11.84
N LYS A 10 -18.08 -13.71 10.91
CA LYS A 10 -16.82 -13.85 10.15
C LYS A 10 -15.60 -14.06 11.05
N SER A 11 -15.54 -13.36 12.18
CA SER A 11 -14.48 -13.53 13.19
C SER A 11 -14.38 -14.93 13.77
N ALA A 12 -15.52 -15.64 13.97
CA ALA A 12 -15.53 -17.00 14.47
C ALA A 12 -15.06 -18.00 13.42
N ILE A 13 -15.37 -17.77 12.15
CA ILE A 13 -14.89 -18.59 11.03
C ILE A 13 -13.37 -18.41 10.86
N GLU A 14 -12.88 -17.18 10.91
CA GLU A 14 -11.44 -16.86 10.82
C GLU A 14 -10.62 -17.48 11.95
N GLN A 15 -11.17 -17.53 13.17
CA GLN A 15 -10.49 -18.16 14.33
C GLN A 15 -10.40 -19.71 14.21
N ARG A 16 -11.31 -20.33 13.47
CA ARG A 16 -11.31 -21.79 13.25
C ARG A 16 -10.47 -22.23 12.05
N GLN A 17 -10.13 -21.30 11.15
CA GLN A 17 -9.27 -21.60 10.03
C GLN A 17 -7.85 -21.89 10.54
N SER A 18 -7.37 -23.12 10.32
CA SER A 18 -5.98 -23.46 10.57
C SER A 18 -5.10 -22.59 9.66
N HIS A 19 -4.21 -21.80 10.27
CA HIS A 19 -3.25 -20.97 9.54
C HIS A 19 -2.06 -21.78 8.98
N GLN A 20 -2.21 -23.10 8.84
CA GLN A 20 -1.19 -23.91 8.19
C GLN A 20 -1.18 -23.59 6.69
N PRO A 21 -0.04 -23.19 6.15
CA PRO A 21 0.07 -22.89 4.72
C PRO A 21 -0.17 -24.16 3.92
N LEU A 22 -0.99 -24.05 2.86
CA LEU A 22 -1.28 -25.16 1.93
C LEU A 22 -0.09 -25.48 1.03
N TYR A 23 0.85 -24.56 0.92
CA TYR A 23 2.04 -24.63 0.06
C TYR A 23 3.27 -24.26 0.85
N ASP A 24 4.43 -24.80 0.47
CA ASP A 24 5.72 -24.28 0.89
C ASP A 24 6.00 -22.98 0.13
N VAL A 25 6.19 -21.89 0.87
CA VAL A 25 6.28 -20.54 0.30
C VAL A 25 7.53 -19.84 0.81
N PHE A 26 8.37 -19.35 -0.11
CA PHE A 26 9.43 -18.42 0.20
C PHE A 26 8.96 -16.98 -0.02
N MET A 27 8.61 -16.28 1.05
CA MET A 27 8.08 -14.93 0.96
C MET A 27 9.20 -13.90 1.05
N ILE A 28 9.33 -13.10 0.00
CA ILE A 28 10.35 -12.05 -0.12
C ILE A 28 9.73 -10.71 0.25
N GLY A 29 10.32 -10.01 1.23
CA GLY A 29 10.00 -8.63 1.59
C GLY A 29 11.15 -7.70 1.22
N LEU A 30 10.84 -6.57 0.61
CA LEU A 30 11.81 -5.52 0.36
C LEU A 30 11.66 -4.42 1.40
N THR A 31 12.78 -3.97 1.95
CA THR A 31 12.82 -2.89 2.92
C THR A 31 13.90 -1.88 2.58
N MET A 32 13.86 -0.73 3.23
CA MET A 32 14.89 0.30 3.18
C MET A 32 14.79 1.18 4.42
N ASP A 33 15.75 2.08 4.62
CA ASP A 33 15.65 3.08 5.68
C ASP A 33 14.31 3.84 5.62
N ARG A 34 13.70 4.03 6.78
CA ARG A 34 12.36 4.63 6.85
C ARG A 34 12.34 6.07 6.34
N ALA A 35 13.35 6.86 6.65
CA ALA A 35 13.42 8.25 6.19
C ALA A 35 13.57 8.31 4.66
N HIS A 36 14.39 7.42 4.09
CA HIS A 36 14.55 7.31 2.64
C HIS A 36 13.26 6.85 1.96
N LEU A 37 12.57 5.86 2.53
CA LEU A 37 11.26 5.42 2.01
C LEU A 37 10.25 6.56 1.97
N TYR A 38 10.16 7.33 3.05
CA TYR A 38 9.23 8.45 3.14
C TYR A 38 9.58 9.56 2.15
N ALA A 39 10.86 9.88 2.00
CA ALA A 39 11.31 10.84 0.99
C ALA A 39 10.93 10.39 -0.43
N ARG A 40 11.09 9.12 -0.76
CA ARG A 40 10.69 8.56 -2.07
C ARG A 40 9.18 8.58 -2.28
N ILE A 41 8.40 8.31 -1.24
CA ILE A 41 6.93 8.42 -1.29
C ILE A 41 6.53 9.86 -1.60
N ASP A 42 7.10 10.83 -0.88
CA ASP A 42 6.80 12.24 -1.05
C ASP A 42 7.19 12.72 -2.46
N GLN A 43 8.40 12.39 -2.91
CA GLN A 43 8.87 12.71 -4.26
C GLN A 43 7.97 12.09 -5.35
N ARG A 44 7.47 10.87 -5.13
CA ARG A 44 6.56 10.23 -6.08
C ARG A 44 5.27 11.03 -6.26
N VAL A 45 4.72 11.59 -5.17
CA VAL A 45 3.52 12.43 -5.24
C VAL A 45 3.81 13.70 -6.06
N ASP A 46 4.96 14.34 -5.83
CA ASP A 46 5.36 15.54 -6.58
C ASP A 46 5.53 15.23 -8.09
N ILE A 47 6.17 14.12 -8.42
CA ILE A 47 6.32 13.67 -9.82
C ILE A 47 4.95 13.36 -10.46
N MET A 48 4.02 12.76 -9.73
CA MET A 48 2.68 12.49 -10.26
C MET A 48 1.94 13.79 -10.59
N LEU A 49 2.06 14.81 -9.75
CA LEU A 49 1.50 16.14 -10.01
C LEU A 49 2.13 16.78 -11.27
N GLU A 50 3.46 16.77 -11.38
CA GLU A 50 4.19 17.27 -12.54
C GLU A 50 3.80 16.55 -13.85
N ARG A 51 3.45 15.26 -13.77
CA ARG A 51 3.01 14.43 -14.91
C ARG A 51 1.53 14.56 -15.25
N GLY A 52 0.81 15.45 -14.58
CA GLY A 52 -0.57 15.80 -14.93
C GLY A 52 -1.64 15.02 -14.19
N LEU A 53 -1.37 14.53 -12.98
CA LEU A 53 -2.38 13.82 -12.15
C LEU A 53 -3.68 14.60 -12.02
N LEU A 54 -3.62 15.92 -11.82
CA LEU A 54 -4.84 16.73 -11.66
C LEU A 54 -5.64 16.83 -12.96
N ASP A 55 -4.98 16.84 -14.10
CA ASP A 55 -5.67 16.85 -15.41
C ASP A 55 -6.31 15.49 -15.69
N GLU A 56 -5.65 14.41 -15.31
CA GLU A 56 -6.25 13.06 -15.36
C GLU A 56 -7.54 13.03 -14.52
N ILE A 57 -7.47 13.42 -13.25
CA ILE A 57 -8.64 13.46 -12.35
C ILE A 57 -9.75 14.32 -12.96
N ARG A 58 -9.43 15.51 -13.48
CA ARG A 58 -10.42 16.41 -14.11
C ARG A 58 -11.12 15.78 -15.30
N THR A 59 -10.42 14.92 -16.06
CA THR A 59 -11.05 14.20 -17.19
C THR A 59 -11.99 13.09 -16.73
N LEU A 60 -11.73 12.48 -15.59
CA LEU A 60 -12.48 11.36 -15.04
C LEU A 60 -13.71 11.81 -14.23
N ILE A 61 -13.61 12.91 -13.48
CA ILE A 61 -14.71 13.47 -12.70
C ILE A 61 -15.59 14.32 -13.60
N LYS A 62 -16.85 13.92 -13.75
CA LYS A 62 -17.87 14.64 -14.54
C LYS A 62 -18.90 15.32 -13.64
N SER A 63 -19.12 14.78 -12.44
CA SER A 63 -20.05 15.32 -11.45
C SER A 63 -19.47 15.14 -10.03
N ASP A 64 -20.05 15.85 -9.06
CA ASP A 64 -19.57 15.73 -7.66
C ASP A 64 -19.85 14.34 -7.08
N ASP A 65 -20.87 13.63 -7.58
CA ASP A 65 -21.22 12.27 -7.16
C ASP A 65 -20.15 11.23 -7.58
N ASP A 66 -19.35 11.52 -8.61
CA ASP A 66 -18.30 10.61 -9.07
C ASP A 66 -17.25 10.38 -7.99
N TRP A 67 -17.05 11.33 -7.07
CA TRP A 67 -16.15 11.17 -5.93
C TRP A 67 -16.55 10.04 -4.98
N ASP A 68 -17.80 9.62 -4.97
CA ASP A 68 -18.30 8.56 -4.11
C ASP A 68 -18.14 7.17 -4.74
N LEU A 69 -17.72 7.11 -6.00
CA LEU A 69 -17.39 5.85 -6.67
C LEU A 69 -16.20 5.16 -5.95
N HIS A 70 -16.28 3.85 -5.83
CA HIS A 70 -15.27 3.05 -5.13
C HIS A 70 -13.85 3.26 -5.69
N SER A 71 -13.72 3.46 -6.99
CA SER A 71 -12.44 3.74 -7.66
C SER A 71 -11.75 5.01 -7.16
N PHE A 72 -12.53 6.03 -6.73
CA PHE A 72 -12.00 7.29 -6.19
C PHE A 72 -11.77 7.28 -4.68
N GLN A 73 -12.10 6.19 -3.98
CA GLN A 73 -11.81 6.06 -2.55
C GLN A 73 -10.37 5.64 -2.25
N GLY A 74 -9.58 5.34 -3.28
CA GLY A 74 -8.16 5.01 -3.15
C GLY A 74 -7.30 6.20 -2.72
N ILE A 75 -6.17 5.91 -2.06
CA ILE A 75 -5.13 6.91 -1.75
C ILE A 75 -4.57 7.45 -3.07
N GLY A 76 -4.46 8.78 -3.16
CA GLY A 76 -3.99 9.46 -4.35
C GLY A 76 -5.09 10.03 -5.24
N TYR A 77 -6.36 9.68 -4.97
CA TYR A 77 -7.51 10.28 -5.64
C TYR A 77 -8.44 11.01 -4.66
N LYS A 78 -8.92 10.36 -3.62
CA LYS A 78 -9.89 10.92 -2.67
C LYS A 78 -9.44 12.23 -2.01
N GLU A 79 -8.14 12.37 -1.80
CA GLU A 79 -7.56 13.54 -1.15
C GLU A 79 -7.69 14.81 -2.00
N TRP A 80 -7.94 14.68 -3.30
CA TRP A 80 -8.09 15.82 -4.21
C TRP A 80 -9.50 16.39 -4.26
N LYS A 81 -10.51 15.68 -3.74
CA LYS A 81 -11.91 16.17 -3.70
C LYS A 81 -12.00 17.60 -3.14
N PRO A 82 -11.41 17.94 -1.97
CA PRO A 82 -11.49 19.31 -1.44
C PRO A 82 -10.85 20.37 -2.34
N TYR A 83 -9.79 20.03 -3.07
CA TYR A 83 -9.18 20.95 -4.03
C TYR A 83 -10.11 21.26 -5.20
N PHE A 84 -10.73 20.24 -5.79
CA PHE A 84 -11.67 20.42 -6.90
C PHE A 84 -12.96 21.13 -6.47
N GLN A 85 -13.33 21.04 -5.22
CA GLN A 85 -14.47 21.75 -4.62
C GLN A 85 -14.11 23.17 -4.16
N GLY A 86 -12.83 23.59 -4.27
CA GLY A 86 -12.39 24.91 -3.82
C GLY A 86 -12.24 25.09 -2.30
N ASN A 87 -12.24 23.97 -1.56
CA ASN A 87 -12.22 23.96 -0.09
C ASN A 87 -10.81 23.79 0.51
N ALA A 88 -9.83 23.44 -0.31
CA ALA A 88 -8.44 23.26 0.10
C ALA A 88 -7.47 23.66 -1.00
N SER A 89 -6.24 24.05 -0.62
CA SER A 89 -5.17 24.35 -1.57
C SER A 89 -4.55 23.07 -2.14
N LEU A 90 -3.83 23.21 -3.25
CA LEU A 90 -3.06 22.14 -3.86
C LEU A 90 -2.04 21.57 -2.86
N GLU A 91 -1.35 22.43 -2.13
CA GLU A 91 -0.35 22.05 -1.14
C GLU A 91 -0.97 21.23 0.00
N GLN A 92 -2.14 21.65 0.50
CA GLN A 92 -2.84 20.93 1.56
C GLN A 92 -3.25 19.52 1.11
N CYS A 93 -3.79 19.38 -0.08
CA CYS A 93 -4.16 18.08 -0.64
C CYS A 93 -2.94 17.20 -0.92
N SER A 94 -1.86 17.79 -1.48
CA SER A 94 -0.60 17.09 -1.71
C SER A 94 -0.01 16.53 -0.41
N GLU A 95 0.08 17.34 0.63
CA GLU A 95 0.56 16.89 1.94
C GLU A 95 -0.33 15.79 2.54
N GLN A 96 -1.63 15.85 2.32
CA GLN A 96 -2.53 14.80 2.76
C GLN A 96 -2.30 13.47 2.02
N VAL A 97 -2.06 13.50 0.70
CA VAL A 97 -1.69 12.30 -0.08
C VAL A 97 -0.38 11.71 0.42
N LYS A 98 0.66 12.54 0.61
CA LYS A 98 1.96 12.12 1.15
C LYS A 98 1.80 11.45 2.51
N LYS A 99 1.09 12.09 3.45
CA LYS A 99 0.82 11.55 4.79
C LYS A 99 0.08 10.22 4.75
N ASN A 100 -0.98 10.12 3.95
CA ASN A 100 -1.77 8.88 3.83
C ASN A 100 -0.93 7.75 3.22
N SER A 101 -0.10 8.06 2.23
CA SER A 101 0.81 7.10 1.58
C SER A 101 1.88 6.58 2.55
N ARG A 102 2.49 7.46 3.35
CA ARG A 102 3.45 7.05 4.40
C ARG A 102 2.78 6.16 5.46
N ASN A 103 1.58 6.51 5.89
CA ASN A 103 0.81 5.69 6.84
C ASN A 103 0.42 4.33 6.25
N PHE A 104 0.08 4.29 4.97
CA PHE A 104 -0.21 3.03 4.28
C PHE A 104 1.02 2.12 4.22
N ALA A 105 2.18 2.66 3.84
CA ALA A 105 3.44 1.92 3.85
C ALA A 105 3.76 1.37 5.26
N LYS A 106 3.60 2.17 6.31
CA LYS A 106 3.78 1.72 7.70
C LYS A 106 2.86 0.55 8.05
N ARG A 107 1.57 0.62 7.66
CA ARG A 107 0.61 -0.47 7.90
C ARG A 107 0.98 -1.74 7.14
N GLN A 108 1.48 -1.63 5.90
CA GLN A 108 1.95 -2.78 5.13
C GLN A 108 3.08 -3.52 5.85
N TYR A 109 4.11 -2.80 6.32
CA TYR A 109 5.20 -3.43 7.09
C TYR A 109 4.68 -4.16 8.33
N THR A 110 3.81 -3.52 9.11
CA THR A 110 3.25 -4.13 10.32
C THR A 110 2.45 -5.38 9.98
N TRP A 111 1.62 -5.31 8.93
CA TRP A 111 0.78 -6.43 8.52
C TRP A 111 1.62 -7.62 8.04
N PHE A 112 2.57 -7.40 7.13
CA PHE A 112 3.42 -8.47 6.61
C PHE A 112 4.28 -9.11 7.69
N ARG A 113 4.86 -8.32 8.60
CA ARG A 113 5.64 -8.84 9.73
C ARG A 113 4.85 -9.71 10.69
N ASN A 114 3.56 -9.41 10.88
CA ASN A 114 2.71 -10.12 11.83
C ASN A 114 1.99 -11.32 11.23
N GLN A 115 1.77 -11.35 9.93
CA GLN A 115 0.97 -12.38 9.26
C GLN A 115 1.81 -13.44 8.58
N PHE A 116 3.07 -13.17 8.24
CA PHE A 116 3.90 -14.06 7.44
C PHE A 116 5.33 -14.15 7.97
N ASP A 117 5.96 -15.28 7.71
CA ASP A 117 7.41 -15.44 7.82
C ASP A 117 8.06 -14.87 6.56
N VAL A 118 8.52 -13.61 6.65
CA VAL A 118 9.04 -12.85 5.52
C VAL A 118 10.56 -12.74 5.61
N HIS A 119 11.24 -13.13 4.55
CA HIS A 119 12.67 -12.88 4.36
C HIS A 119 12.88 -11.44 3.86
N TRP A 120 13.31 -10.56 4.74
CA TRP A 120 13.48 -9.13 4.43
C TRP A 120 14.84 -8.83 3.85
N PHE A 121 14.86 -8.08 2.73
CA PHE A 121 16.08 -7.63 2.06
C PHE A 121 16.09 -6.10 2.00
N ASP A 122 17.16 -5.50 2.53
CA ASP A 122 17.37 -4.07 2.44
C ASP A 122 17.92 -3.71 1.05
N VAL A 123 17.10 -3.02 0.26
CA VAL A 123 17.42 -2.65 -1.13
C VAL A 123 18.54 -1.59 -1.25
N GLU A 124 18.94 -0.99 -0.14
CA GLU A 124 20.06 -0.04 -0.08
C GLU A 124 21.40 -0.73 0.14
N THR A 125 21.39 -2.00 0.53
CA THR A 125 22.61 -2.83 0.64
C THR A 125 23.08 -3.25 -0.76
N ALA A 126 24.35 -3.04 -1.08
CA ALA A 126 24.87 -3.26 -2.43
C ALA A 126 24.68 -4.70 -2.95
N ASP A 127 24.73 -5.69 -2.07
CA ASP A 127 24.69 -7.12 -2.39
C ASP A 127 23.33 -7.80 -2.10
N TRP A 128 22.28 -7.03 -1.83
CA TRP A 128 20.98 -7.58 -1.42
C TRP A 128 20.41 -8.60 -2.42
N LYS A 129 20.62 -8.39 -3.72
CA LYS A 129 20.16 -9.34 -4.75
C LYS A 129 20.91 -10.65 -4.68
N THR A 130 22.24 -10.61 -4.46
CA THR A 130 23.06 -11.79 -4.31
C THR A 130 22.62 -12.61 -3.10
N GLN A 131 22.38 -11.94 -1.97
CA GLN A 131 21.85 -12.58 -0.76
C GLN A 131 20.48 -13.21 -0.99
N LEU A 132 19.57 -12.51 -1.67
CA LEU A 132 18.25 -13.02 -2.03
C LEU A 132 18.35 -14.29 -2.87
N TYR A 133 19.16 -14.27 -3.94
CA TYR A 133 19.30 -15.44 -4.80
C TYR A 133 19.93 -16.62 -4.08
N ALA A 134 20.91 -16.40 -3.21
CA ALA A 134 21.52 -17.45 -2.41
C ALA A 134 20.50 -18.14 -1.50
N GLN A 135 19.68 -17.37 -0.78
CA GLN A 135 18.63 -17.91 0.10
C GLN A 135 17.53 -18.62 -0.69
N LEU A 136 17.16 -18.10 -1.86
CA LEU A 136 16.16 -18.73 -2.73
C LEU A 136 16.66 -20.09 -3.27
N GLU A 137 17.93 -20.17 -3.67
CA GLU A 137 18.56 -21.42 -4.11
C GLU A 137 18.60 -22.44 -2.96
N GLU A 138 18.96 -22.04 -1.75
CA GLU A 138 18.95 -22.89 -0.58
C GLU A 138 17.55 -23.43 -0.29
N TRP A 139 16.54 -22.56 -0.33
CA TRP A 139 15.14 -22.96 -0.14
C TRP A 139 14.68 -23.95 -1.21
N ARG A 140 15.00 -23.71 -2.48
CA ARG A 140 14.63 -24.59 -3.60
C ARG A 140 15.24 -25.97 -3.50
N ASN A 141 16.44 -26.09 -2.92
CA ASN A 141 17.19 -27.34 -2.86
C ASN A 141 16.97 -28.13 -1.55
N ARG A 142 16.03 -27.71 -0.73
CA ARG A 142 15.58 -28.46 0.44
C ARG A 142 14.79 -29.68 -0.02
#